data_7310312fe197b7cf8b27a9fd675a663a
#
_entry.id   7310312fe197b7cf8b27a9fd675a663a
#
_cell.length_a   1.000
_cell.length_b   1.000
_cell.length_c   1.000
_cell.angle_alpha   90.00
_cell.angle_beta   90.00
_cell.angle_gamma   90.00
#
_symmetry.space_group_name_H-M   'P 1'
#
loop_
_entity.id
_entity.type
_entity.pdbx_description
1 polymer ?
#
loop_
_entity_poly.entity_id
_entity_poly.type
_entity_poly.pdbx_seq_one_letter_code
_entity_poly.pdbx_strand_id
1 'polypeptide(L)'
;MKKIILTSIFVLFSYASNLFANEVNIFSTRHYDSDVQLYEKFTAKTGIKVNVISGKSGALEKRIIEEGADSKADLYITADAGRLGSFEAKGMLQNGLNTATIKSTVPSNFRTSKWVGIAKRARIVYFAPERVSSAELSGLTYESLADPKWKGRLVIRKSNNIYNQS
;
A
#
# COMPACT_ATOMS: atom_id res chain seq x y z
N MET A 1 16.07 -57.41 -28.23
CA MET A 1 15.93 -56.01 -28.61
C MET A 1 14.66 -55.39 -27.97
N LYS A 2 14.50 -55.46 -26.63
CA LYS A 2 13.30 -54.93 -25.91
C LYS A 2 13.63 -54.14 -24.65
N LYS A 3 14.89 -53.71 -24.43
CA LYS A 3 15.29 -53.01 -23.18
C LYS A 3 15.70 -51.55 -23.36
N ILE A 4 15.59 -50.96 -24.56
CA ILE A 4 16.06 -49.59 -24.83
C ILE A 4 14.91 -48.54 -24.80
N ILE A 5 13.64 -48.98 -24.84
CA ILE A 5 12.50 -48.03 -24.94
C ILE A 5 12.04 -47.50 -23.58
N LEU A 6 12.40 -48.11 -22.46
CA LEU A 6 11.91 -47.71 -21.14
C LEU A 6 12.70 -46.55 -20.51
N THR A 7 13.92 -46.27 -20.97
CA THR A 7 14.79 -45.27 -20.39
C THR A 7 14.53 -43.83 -20.95
N SER A 8 13.96 -43.76 -22.15
CA SER A 8 13.71 -42.46 -22.81
C SER A 8 12.45 -41.73 -22.31
N ILE A 9 11.51 -42.40 -21.66
CA ILE A 9 10.27 -41.80 -21.17
C ILE A 9 10.48 -41.09 -19.81
N PHE A 10 11.50 -41.45 -19.05
CA PHE A 10 11.75 -40.86 -17.72
C PHE A 10 12.45 -39.52 -17.77
N VAL A 11 13.12 -39.16 -18.87
CA VAL A 11 13.84 -37.87 -19.02
C VAL A 11 12.91 -36.76 -19.44
N LEU A 12 11.76 -37.03 -20.06
CA LEU A 12 10.82 -36.00 -20.51
C LEU A 12 9.90 -35.46 -19.40
N PHE A 13 9.85 -36.13 -18.22
CA PHE A 13 9.01 -35.68 -17.10
C PHE A 13 9.69 -34.71 -16.14
N SER A 14 11.00 -34.43 -16.32
CA SER A 14 11.77 -33.56 -15.41
C SER A 14 11.74 -32.09 -15.77
N TYR A 15 11.07 -31.67 -16.85
CA TYR A 15 10.97 -30.26 -17.26
C TYR A 15 9.59 -29.62 -17.00
N ALA A 16 8.69 -30.33 -16.32
CA ALA A 16 7.40 -29.78 -15.91
C ALA A 16 7.47 -29.13 -14.51
N SER A 17 8.54 -28.38 -14.25
CA SER A 17 8.71 -27.71 -12.96
C SER A 17 8.62 -26.19 -13.15
N ASN A 18 7.70 -25.61 -12.41
CA ASN A 18 7.54 -24.19 -12.13
C ASN A 18 6.82 -23.33 -13.19
N LEU A 19 5.58 -23.70 -13.48
CA LEU A 19 4.57 -22.70 -13.79
C LEU A 19 4.04 -22.10 -12.45
N PHE A 20 4.92 -21.57 -11.60
CA PHE A 20 4.47 -20.58 -10.64
C PHE A 20 4.10 -19.35 -11.46
N ALA A 21 2.93 -18.82 -11.22
CA ALA A 21 2.50 -17.59 -11.85
C ALA A 21 3.58 -16.51 -11.59
N ASN A 22 4.38 -16.19 -12.64
CA ASN A 22 5.41 -15.17 -12.57
C ASN A 22 4.77 -13.78 -12.59
N GLU A 23 3.71 -13.60 -11.81
CA GLU A 23 3.01 -12.32 -11.70
C GLU A 23 2.55 -12.03 -10.28
N VAL A 24 2.46 -10.74 -9.96
CA VAL A 24 1.88 -10.23 -8.73
C VAL A 24 0.80 -9.21 -9.08
N ASN A 25 -0.36 -9.35 -8.42
CA ASN A 25 -1.53 -8.51 -8.62
C ASN A 25 -1.63 -7.46 -7.51
N ILE A 26 -1.50 -6.20 -7.86
CA ILE A 26 -1.53 -5.07 -6.93
C ILE A 26 -2.87 -4.34 -7.07
N PHE A 27 -3.65 -4.29 -6.01
CA PHE A 27 -4.79 -3.38 -5.91
C PHE A 27 -4.30 -2.07 -5.31
N SER A 28 -4.36 -0.97 -6.08
CA SER A 28 -3.73 0.29 -5.71
C SER A 28 -4.67 1.47 -5.74
N THR A 29 -4.66 2.26 -4.69
CA THR A 29 -5.31 3.57 -4.66
C THR A 29 -4.39 4.69 -5.14
N ARG A 30 -3.14 4.36 -5.45
CA ARG A 30 -2.11 5.27 -5.95
C ARG A 30 -2.16 5.32 -7.48
N HIS A 31 -1.73 6.44 -8.04
CA HIS A 31 -1.81 6.72 -9.47
C HIS A 31 -0.65 7.60 -9.96
N TYR A 32 0.52 7.45 -9.33
CA TYR A 32 1.70 8.24 -9.67
C TYR A 32 2.57 7.52 -10.71
N ASP A 33 3.12 8.24 -11.67
CA ASP A 33 4.04 7.69 -12.68
C ASP A 33 5.30 7.06 -12.04
N SER A 34 5.72 7.58 -10.89
CA SER A 34 6.82 7.00 -10.10
C SER A 34 6.54 5.56 -9.66
N ASP A 35 5.28 5.20 -9.45
CA ASP A 35 4.91 3.85 -9.04
C ASP A 35 5.06 2.88 -10.23
N VAL A 36 4.70 3.32 -11.44
CA VAL A 36 4.89 2.54 -12.68
C VAL A 36 6.36 2.21 -12.87
N GLN A 37 7.25 3.20 -12.76
CA GLN A 37 8.69 3.01 -12.88
C GLN A 37 9.25 2.03 -11.84
N LEU A 38 8.69 2.03 -10.62
CA LEU A 38 9.07 1.09 -9.57
C LEU A 38 8.69 -0.35 -9.95
N TYR A 39 7.48 -0.55 -10.47
CA TYR A 39 7.00 -1.86 -10.90
C TYR A 39 7.79 -2.39 -12.10
N GLU A 40 8.13 -1.54 -13.06
CA GLU A 40 8.98 -1.89 -14.20
C GLU A 40 10.39 -2.32 -13.75
N LYS A 41 11.01 -1.59 -12.81
CA LYS A 41 12.29 -1.97 -12.20
C LYS A 41 12.23 -3.30 -11.47
N PHE A 42 11.14 -3.56 -10.77
CA PHE A 42 10.92 -4.84 -10.10
C PHE A 42 10.83 -5.98 -11.11
N THR A 43 10.01 -5.82 -12.14
CA THR A 43 9.87 -6.80 -13.22
C THR A 43 11.20 -7.05 -13.93
N ALA A 44 11.95 -5.99 -14.28
CA ALA A 44 13.24 -6.12 -14.92
C ALA A 44 14.28 -6.88 -14.07
N LYS A 45 14.21 -6.72 -12.74
CA LYS A 45 15.11 -7.37 -11.79
C LYS A 45 14.76 -8.83 -11.50
N THR A 46 13.47 -9.17 -11.50
CA THR A 46 12.97 -10.45 -10.99
C THR A 46 12.37 -11.35 -12.05
N GLY A 47 12.00 -10.82 -13.21
CA GLY A 47 11.20 -11.51 -14.21
C GLY A 47 9.72 -11.64 -13.84
N ILE A 48 9.31 -11.18 -12.65
CA ILE A 48 7.93 -11.27 -12.18
C ILE A 48 7.12 -10.09 -12.73
N LYS A 49 6.04 -10.38 -13.44
CA LYS A 49 5.14 -9.37 -13.99
C LYS A 49 4.32 -8.71 -12.89
N VAL A 50 4.17 -7.40 -12.94
CA VAL A 50 3.28 -6.65 -12.04
C VAL A 50 2.00 -6.26 -12.79
N ASN A 51 0.85 -6.73 -12.29
CA ASN A 51 -0.46 -6.33 -12.76
C ASN A 51 -1.06 -5.35 -11.75
N VAL A 52 -1.47 -4.16 -12.19
CA VAL A 52 -2.02 -3.14 -11.30
C VAL A 52 -3.49 -2.90 -11.60
N ILE A 53 -4.33 -3.06 -10.58
CA ILE A 53 -5.75 -2.71 -10.62
C ILE A 53 -5.92 -1.45 -9.78
N SER A 54 -6.11 -0.33 -10.46
CA SER A 54 -6.29 0.97 -9.82
C SER A 54 -7.74 1.29 -9.54
N GLY A 55 -8.01 1.96 -8.39
CA GLY A 55 -9.36 2.35 -8.04
C GLY A 55 -9.46 3.20 -6.78
N LYS A 56 -10.68 3.64 -6.47
CA LYS A 56 -10.99 4.30 -5.19
C LYS A 56 -10.89 3.28 -4.06
N SER A 57 -10.32 3.67 -2.92
CA SER A 57 -10.09 2.76 -1.78
C SER A 57 -11.35 2.00 -1.38
N GLY A 58 -12.49 2.67 -1.21
CA GLY A 58 -13.73 1.99 -0.80
C GLY A 58 -14.21 0.92 -1.80
N ALA A 59 -13.99 1.13 -3.10
CA ALA A 59 -14.37 0.15 -4.13
C ALA A 59 -13.41 -1.06 -4.13
N LEU A 60 -12.10 -0.81 -4.04
CA LEU A 60 -11.11 -1.88 -3.96
C LEU A 60 -11.25 -2.70 -2.67
N GLU A 61 -11.45 -2.03 -1.54
CA GLU A 61 -11.66 -2.67 -0.25
C GLU A 61 -12.92 -3.54 -0.24
N LYS A 62 -14.03 -3.00 -0.74
CA LYS A 62 -15.27 -3.76 -0.89
C LYS A 62 -15.05 -5.01 -1.74
N ARG A 63 -14.39 -4.86 -2.87
CA ARG A 63 -14.08 -5.97 -3.77
C ARG A 63 -13.24 -7.05 -3.09
N ILE A 64 -12.15 -6.69 -2.41
CA ILE A 64 -11.30 -7.65 -1.67
C ILE A 64 -12.12 -8.40 -0.62
N ILE A 65 -13.00 -7.70 0.11
CA ILE A 65 -13.84 -8.29 1.15
C ILE A 65 -14.86 -9.27 0.53
N GLU A 66 -15.50 -8.89 -0.58
CA GLU A 66 -16.51 -9.71 -1.25
C GLU A 66 -15.91 -10.95 -1.92
N GLU A 67 -14.73 -10.82 -2.51
CA GLU A 67 -13.99 -11.93 -3.11
C GLU A 67 -13.40 -12.87 -2.02
N GLY A 68 -13.10 -12.36 -0.83
CA GLY A 68 -12.58 -13.16 0.29
C GLY A 68 -11.33 -13.95 -0.07
N ALA A 69 -11.39 -15.27 0.13
CA ALA A 69 -10.28 -16.18 -0.19
C ALA A 69 -9.99 -16.32 -1.70
N ASP A 70 -10.96 -15.99 -2.55
CA ASP A 70 -10.83 -16.05 -4.01
C ASP A 70 -10.29 -14.73 -4.60
N SER A 71 -10.00 -13.74 -3.75
CA SER A 71 -9.43 -12.48 -4.18
C SER A 71 -8.09 -12.67 -4.89
N LYS A 72 -7.96 -12.02 -6.03
CA LYS A 72 -6.72 -12.01 -6.80
C LYS A 72 -5.72 -10.93 -6.35
N ALA A 73 -6.04 -10.19 -5.30
CA ALA A 73 -5.16 -9.18 -4.76
C ALA A 73 -4.04 -9.84 -3.93
N ASP A 74 -2.84 -9.87 -4.47
CA ASP A 74 -1.64 -10.29 -3.71
C ASP A 74 -1.16 -9.18 -2.79
N LEU A 75 -1.28 -7.91 -3.24
CA LEU A 75 -0.92 -6.72 -2.48
C LEU A 75 -2.02 -5.66 -2.57
N TYR A 76 -2.27 -4.98 -1.45
CA TYR A 76 -3.11 -3.79 -1.39
C TYR A 76 -2.27 -2.58 -1.01
N ILE A 77 -2.20 -1.57 -1.88
CA ILE A 77 -1.47 -0.32 -1.66
C ILE A 77 -2.46 0.82 -1.49
N THR A 78 -2.42 1.47 -0.34
CA THR A 78 -3.29 2.59 0.00
C THR A 78 -2.50 3.79 0.52
N ALA A 79 -3.14 4.95 0.52
CA ALA A 79 -2.50 6.22 0.86
C ALA A 79 -2.34 6.46 2.37
N ASP A 80 -2.97 5.64 3.23
CA ASP A 80 -3.03 5.91 4.66
C ASP A 80 -3.02 4.62 5.49
N ALA A 81 -2.20 4.61 6.55
CA ALA A 81 -2.04 3.45 7.43
C ALA A 81 -3.32 3.09 8.22
N GLY A 82 -4.20 4.06 8.50
CA GLY A 82 -5.46 3.80 9.19
C GLY A 82 -6.36 2.81 8.44
N ARG A 83 -6.30 2.81 7.10
CA ARG A 83 -7.00 1.81 6.28
C ARG A 83 -6.42 0.41 6.44
N LEU A 84 -5.09 0.30 6.48
CA LEU A 84 -4.42 -0.98 6.69
C LEU A 84 -4.72 -1.53 8.08
N GLY A 85 -4.74 -0.69 9.12
CA GLY A 85 -5.17 -1.08 10.46
C GLY A 85 -6.62 -1.60 10.50
N SER A 86 -7.54 -0.94 9.76
CA SER A 86 -8.92 -1.43 9.61
C SER A 86 -8.98 -2.80 8.92
N PHE A 87 -8.17 -3.03 7.89
CA PHE A 87 -8.08 -4.32 7.21
C PHE A 87 -7.48 -5.40 8.10
N GLU A 88 -6.45 -5.05 8.86
CA GLU A 88 -5.84 -5.95 9.86
C GLU A 88 -6.86 -6.38 10.93
N ALA A 89 -7.63 -5.44 11.46
CA ALA A 89 -8.68 -5.71 12.45
C ALA A 89 -9.80 -6.63 11.91
N LYS A 90 -10.05 -6.60 10.60
CA LYS A 90 -11.00 -7.49 9.91
C LYS A 90 -10.40 -8.84 9.52
N GLY A 91 -9.13 -9.10 9.83
CA GLY A 91 -8.46 -10.35 9.44
C GLY A 91 -8.15 -10.49 7.96
N MET A 92 -8.20 -9.39 7.17
CA MET A 92 -8.03 -9.41 5.72
C MET A 92 -6.56 -9.41 5.27
N LEU A 93 -5.62 -9.23 6.20
CA LEU A 93 -4.20 -9.20 5.90
C LEU A 93 -3.49 -10.44 6.45
N GLN A 94 -2.64 -11.04 5.63
CA GLN A 94 -1.83 -12.19 6.02
C GLN A 94 -0.56 -11.74 6.76
N ASN A 95 -0.04 -12.61 7.62
CA ASN A 95 1.29 -12.43 8.22
C ASN A 95 2.39 -12.71 7.17
N GLY A 96 3.56 -12.09 7.35
CA GLY A 96 4.72 -12.40 6.48
C GLY A 96 5.66 -11.22 6.27
N LEU A 97 5.25 -10.00 6.61
CA LEU A 97 6.06 -8.80 6.39
C LEU A 97 7.08 -8.54 7.52
N ASN A 98 7.69 -9.61 8.06
CA ASN A 98 8.69 -9.54 9.14
C ASN A 98 10.10 -9.90 8.69
N THR A 99 10.44 -9.70 7.42
CA THR A 99 11.79 -9.98 6.90
C THR A 99 12.84 -9.11 7.56
N ALA A 100 14.09 -9.58 7.60
CA ALA A 100 15.20 -8.83 8.14
C ALA A 100 15.36 -7.46 7.45
N THR A 101 15.19 -7.42 6.13
CA THR A 101 15.26 -6.19 5.33
C THR A 101 14.19 -5.18 5.75
N ILE A 102 12.93 -5.60 5.92
CA ILE A 102 11.85 -4.70 6.37
C ILE A 102 12.15 -4.19 7.78
N LYS A 103 12.61 -5.06 8.68
CA LYS A 103 12.93 -4.68 10.07
C LYS A 103 14.07 -3.68 10.16
N SER A 104 15.08 -3.79 9.33
CA SER A 104 16.22 -2.86 9.31
C SER A 104 15.92 -1.54 8.60
N THR A 105 14.98 -1.52 7.66
CA THR A 105 14.70 -0.34 6.82
C THR A 105 13.53 0.49 7.34
N VAL A 106 12.48 -0.15 7.88
CA VAL A 106 11.25 0.53 8.32
C VAL A 106 11.15 0.53 9.84
N PRO A 107 11.06 1.70 10.50
CA PRO A 107 10.89 1.79 11.95
C PRO A 107 9.64 1.03 12.43
N SER A 108 9.69 0.50 13.66
CA SER A 108 8.64 -0.38 14.20
C SER A 108 7.26 0.26 14.28
N ASN A 109 7.17 1.57 14.47
CA ASN A 109 5.92 2.32 14.50
C ASN A 109 5.27 2.53 13.11
N PHE A 110 5.95 2.12 12.02
CA PHE A 110 5.43 2.20 10.66
C PHE A 110 5.26 0.84 10.00
N ARG A 111 5.21 -0.23 10.78
CA ARG A 111 5.00 -1.60 10.29
C ARG A 111 4.38 -2.50 11.35
N THR A 112 3.68 -3.52 10.87
CA THR A 112 3.30 -4.70 11.64
C THR A 112 3.83 -5.96 10.95
N SER A 113 3.42 -7.15 11.38
CA SER A 113 3.68 -8.38 10.64
C SER A 113 2.85 -8.49 9.35
N LYS A 114 1.87 -7.61 9.15
CA LYS A 114 0.86 -7.70 8.10
C LYS A 114 0.87 -6.53 7.13
N TRP A 115 1.44 -5.40 7.49
CA TRP A 115 1.58 -4.25 6.61
C TRP A 115 2.86 -3.46 6.89
N VAL A 116 3.27 -2.65 5.94
CA VAL A 116 4.48 -1.81 6.01
C VAL A 116 4.23 -0.46 5.36
N GLY A 117 4.68 0.61 6.03
CA GLY A 117 4.69 1.96 5.45
C GLY A 117 5.84 2.11 4.45
N ILE A 118 5.52 2.43 3.22
CA ILE A 118 6.52 2.64 2.14
C ILE A 118 6.88 4.10 1.90
N ALA A 119 6.09 5.03 2.46
CA ALA A 119 6.35 6.46 2.38
C ALA A 119 5.79 7.18 3.61
N LYS A 120 6.47 8.25 4.02
CA LYS A 120 6.05 9.10 5.13
C LYS A 120 5.75 10.50 4.61
N ARG A 121 4.66 11.11 5.10
CA ARG A 121 4.26 12.47 4.78
C ARG A 121 4.02 13.26 6.06
N ALA A 122 4.31 14.56 6.03
CA ALA A 122 3.85 15.49 7.05
C ALA A 122 2.56 16.18 6.60
N ARG A 123 1.64 16.40 7.53
CA ARG A 123 0.55 17.33 7.35
C ARG A 123 0.98 18.65 7.96
N ILE A 124 0.88 19.69 7.18
CA ILE A 124 1.29 21.03 7.59
C ILE A 124 0.16 22.02 7.36
N VAL A 125 0.18 23.08 8.13
CA VAL A 125 -0.73 24.22 7.95
C VAL A 125 -0.18 25.11 6.86
N TYR A 126 -1.00 25.39 5.85
CA TYR A 126 -0.72 26.41 4.85
C TYR A 126 -1.54 27.65 5.16
N PHE A 127 -1.02 28.82 4.85
CA PHE A 127 -1.73 30.07 5.03
C PHE A 127 -1.59 30.97 3.80
N ALA A 128 -2.54 31.87 3.65
CA ALA A 128 -2.51 32.94 2.62
C ALA A 128 -1.90 34.19 3.25
N PRO A 129 -0.70 34.66 2.83
CA PRO A 129 -0.01 35.77 3.45
C PRO A 129 -0.84 37.09 3.44
N GLU A 130 -1.73 37.24 2.45
CA GLU A 130 -2.63 38.39 2.31
C GLU A 130 -3.72 38.43 3.38
N ARG A 131 -3.96 37.31 4.10
CA ARG A 131 -5.05 37.16 5.08
C ARG A 131 -4.59 36.86 6.48
N VAL A 132 -3.41 36.29 6.64
CA VAL A 132 -2.86 35.86 7.92
C VAL A 132 -1.38 36.24 7.95
N SER A 133 -0.96 36.97 8.95
CA SER A 133 0.43 37.35 9.11
C SER A 133 1.25 36.22 9.75
N SER A 134 2.55 36.17 9.48
CA SER A 134 3.47 35.23 10.16
C SER A 134 3.47 35.43 11.68
N ALA A 135 3.22 36.61 12.16
CA ALA A 135 3.14 36.90 13.60
C ALA A 135 1.93 36.22 14.27
N GLU A 136 0.78 36.14 13.55
CA GLU A 136 -0.41 35.43 14.03
C GLU A 136 -0.17 33.93 14.15
N LEU A 137 0.79 33.39 13.40
CA LEU A 137 1.13 31.97 13.36
C LEU A 137 2.24 31.57 14.34
N SER A 138 2.84 32.56 15.01
CA SER A 138 3.88 32.29 15.99
C SER A 138 3.35 31.38 17.11
N GLY A 139 4.01 30.24 17.34
CA GLY A 139 3.58 29.24 18.32
C GLY A 139 2.32 28.45 17.94
N LEU A 140 1.89 28.49 16.68
CA LEU A 140 0.71 27.75 16.22
C LEU A 140 0.92 26.24 16.40
N THR A 141 -0.03 25.58 17.06
CA THR A 141 -0.16 24.12 17.13
C THR A 141 -1.49 23.70 16.50
N TYR A 142 -1.66 22.39 16.27
CA TYR A 142 -2.94 21.88 15.78
C TYR A 142 -4.08 22.14 16.78
N GLU A 143 -3.79 22.04 18.07
CA GLU A 143 -4.75 22.29 19.14
C GLU A 143 -5.20 23.74 19.16
N SER A 144 -4.28 24.69 18.95
CA SER A 144 -4.58 26.11 18.90
C SER A 144 -5.45 26.54 17.70
N LEU A 145 -5.60 25.68 16.70
CA LEU A 145 -6.56 25.90 15.60
C LEU A 145 -8.02 25.80 16.07
N ALA A 146 -8.27 25.27 17.26
CA ALA A 146 -9.61 25.27 17.89
C ALA A 146 -10.00 26.62 18.53
N ASP A 147 -9.07 27.56 18.66
CA ASP A 147 -9.33 28.88 19.18
C ASP A 147 -10.42 29.62 18.40
N PRO A 148 -11.34 30.34 19.08
CA PRO A 148 -12.41 31.12 18.42
C PRO A 148 -11.90 32.12 17.37
N LYS A 149 -10.67 32.62 17.50
CA LYS A 149 -10.05 33.54 16.50
C LYS A 149 -9.95 32.92 15.11
N TRP A 150 -9.93 31.58 15.00
CA TRP A 150 -9.87 30.88 13.72
C TRP A 150 -11.23 30.55 13.14
N LYS A 151 -12.33 30.80 13.84
CA LYS A 151 -13.69 30.51 13.36
C LYS A 151 -13.96 31.17 12.02
N GLY A 152 -14.36 30.38 11.03
CA GLY A 152 -14.62 30.83 9.66
C GLY A 152 -13.37 31.15 8.82
N ARG A 153 -12.17 30.94 9.38
CA ARG A 153 -10.89 31.17 8.70
C ARG A 153 -10.15 29.90 8.29
N LEU A 154 -10.64 28.73 8.74
CA LEU A 154 -10.03 27.43 8.45
C LEU A 154 -10.71 26.75 7.28
N VAL A 155 -9.89 26.17 6.40
CA VAL A 155 -10.33 25.27 5.33
C VAL A 155 -9.71 23.90 5.59
N ILE A 156 -10.53 22.93 5.96
CA ILE A 156 -10.13 21.56 6.20
C ILE A 156 -11.07 20.59 5.48
N ARG A 157 -10.65 19.37 5.29
CA ARG A 157 -11.52 18.30 4.77
C ARG A 157 -12.59 17.95 5.81
N LYS A 158 -13.69 17.36 5.35
CA LYS A 158 -14.74 16.83 6.24
C LYS A 158 -14.16 15.85 7.26
N SER A 159 -14.71 15.82 8.47
CA SER A 159 -14.24 14.97 9.59
C SER A 159 -14.23 13.47 9.28
N ASN A 160 -15.11 13.00 8.39
CA ASN A 160 -15.14 11.61 7.94
C ASN A 160 -14.08 11.27 6.87
N ASN A 161 -13.24 12.22 6.47
CA ASN A 161 -12.16 11.96 5.54
C ASN A 161 -10.99 11.33 6.31
N ILE A 162 -10.41 10.27 5.75
CA ILE A 162 -9.30 9.52 6.35
C ILE A 162 -8.12 10.42 6.74
N TYR A 163 -7.88 11.51 5.99
CA TYR A 163 -6.83 12.48 6.31
C TYR A 163 -7.10 13.32 7.55
N ASN A 164 -8.31 13.30 8.10
CA ASN A 164 -8.65 13.95 9.38
C ASN A 164 -8.83 12.94 10.51
N GLN A 165 -8.71 11.63 10.22
CA GLN A 165 -8.91 10.55 11.19
C GLN A 165 -7.60 9.84 11.57
N SER A 166 -6.51 10.13 10.89
CA SER A 166 -5.21 9.47 11.10
C SER A 166 -4.17 10.42 11.68
#